data_02a64b991766952fabb699a867e1035b
#
_entry.id   02a64b991766952fabb699a867e1035b
#
_cell.length_a   1.000
_cell.length_b   1.000
_cell.length_c   1.000
_cell.angle_alpha   90.00
_cell.angle_beta   90.00
_cell.angle_gamma   90.00
#
_symmetry.space_group_name_H-M   'P 1'
#
loop_
_entity.id
_entity.type
_entity.pdbx_description
1 polymer ?
#
loop_
_entity_poly.entity_id
_entity_poly.type
_entity_poly.pdbx_seq_one_letter_code
_entity_poly.pdbx_strand_id
1 'polypeptide(L)'
;MMNWILGEKIALVSQKANATRKRSNAIVMHNDDQIIFVDTPGLHQAEKMLNQYMLEEALKAIGDCDIVVYLAPASDKTSFYEKFLEINGDKRKHIIVLSKIDQISQSDLLKKIGEYNQYSDKFEALIPMSVTKNVGKEDLLNTIVKHLNESPYLYDPENITTEMIRTIYKEFIREAIFDNISDEIPYESDVLIDKIEEDSPTEHIRATIIVEKESQKGIIIGKGGVAIKRIGKSAREKIERLASKPVYLELFVSVKKGWSTDKKFLGDLGYEW
;
A
#
# COMPACT_ATOMS: atom_id res chain seq x y z
N MET A 1 5.97 -0.42 -5.75
CA MET A 1 6.36 0.76 -6.56
C MET A 1 6.73 1.93 -5.65
N MET A 2 5.84 2.45 -4.82
CA MET A 2 6.05 3.65 -4.00
C MET A 2 7.35 3.63 -3.19
N ASN A 3 7.60 2.58 -2.40
CA ASN A 3 8.86 2.44 -1.65
C ASN A 3 10.13 2.49 -2.54
N TRP A 4 10.06 1.95 -3.76
CA TRP A 4 11.18 1.99 -4.70
C TRP A 4 11.40 3.39 -5.30
N ILE A 5 10.34 4.14 -5.55
CA ILE A 5 10.45 5.52 -6.02
C ILE A 5 11.07 6.40 -4.94
N LEU A 6 10.62 6.27 -3.69
CA LEU A 6 11.16 6.99 -2.53
C LEU A 6 12.61 6.60 -2.19
N GLY A 7 12.98 5.33 -2.40
CA GLY A 7 14.22 4.76 -1.85
C GLY A 7 14.10 4.31 -0.40
N GLU A 8 12.96 4.58 0.24
CA GLU A 8 12.66 4.29 1.65
C GLU A 8 11.42 3.41 1.78
N LYS A 9 11.38 2.59 2.84
CA LYS A 9 10.25 1.71 3.09
C LYS A 9 9.27 2.36 4.06
N ILE A 10 8.16 2.86 3.54
CA ILE A 10 7.07 3.47 4.33
C ILE A 10 5.73 2.74 4.16
N ALA A 11 5.52 2.04 3.05
CA ALA A 11 4.29 1.33 2.74
C ALA A 11 4.46 -0.19 2.84
N LEU A 12 3.37 -0.87 3.20
CA LEU A 12 3.28 -2.32 3.22
C LEU A 12 3.56 -2.91 1.84
N VAL A 13 4.36 -3.97 1.79
CA VAL A 13 4.63 -4.74 0.56
C VAL A 13 4.21 -6.19 0.79
N SER A 14 3.33 -6.72 -0.03
CA SER A 14 2.93 -8.12 0.01
C SER A 14 2.83 -8.72 -1.39
N GLN A 15 3.13 -10.01 -1.51
CA GLN A 15 2.81 -10.78 -2.72
C GLN A 15 1.31 -11.09 -2.81
N LYS A 16 0.60 -11.00 -1.69
CA LYS A 16 -0.85 -11.19 -1.62
C LYS A 16 -1.54 -9.90 -2.05
N ALA A 17 -2.56 -10.00 -2.88
CA ALA A 17 -3.35 -8.87 -3.34
C ALA A 17 -4.06 -8.17 -2.17
N ASN A 18 -4.45 -6.91 -2.34
CA ASN A 18 -5.34 -6.16 -1.42
C ASN A 18 -4.79 -5.96 0.00
N ALA A 19 -3.48 -5.81 0.13
CA ALA A 19 -2.85 -5.58 1.42
C ALA A 19 -3.05 -4.13 1.91
N THR A 20 -3.04 -3.14 1.01
CA THR A 20 -3.28 -1.72 1.31
C THR A 20 -4.75 -1.50 1.66
N ARG A 21 -5.03 -0.86 2.80
CA ARG A 21 -6.38 -0.61 3.30
C ARG A 21 -6.74 0.87 3.41
N LYS A 22 -5.75 1.72 3.58
CA LYS A 22 -5.90 3.16 3.75
C LYS A 22 -5.01 3.87 2.74
N ARG A 23 -5.41 5.05 2.30
CA ARG A 23 -4.52 5.92 1.51
C ARG A 23 -3.27 6.24 2.32
N SER A 24 -2.13 6.23 1.66
CA SER A 24 -0.88 6.73 2.22
C SER A 24 -0.15 7.61 1.23
N ASN A 25 0.47 8.67 1.71
CA ASN A 25 1.14 9.64 0.88
C ASN A 25 2.64 9.41 0.88
N ALA A 26 3.24 9.54 -0.30
CA ALA A 26 4.69 9.60 -0.48
C ALA A 26 5.06 10.89 -1.21
N ILE A 27 5.95 11.67 -0.63
CA ILE A 27 6.44 12.93 -1.17
C ILE A 27 7.77 12.66 -1.85
N VAL A 28 7.85 12.94 -3.14
CA VAL A 28 9.04 12.70 -3.97
C VAL A 28 9.46 14.00 -4.61
N MET A 29 10.71 14.39 -4.37
CA MET A 29 11.34 15.45 -5.14
C MET A 29 11.95 14.86 -6.41
N HIS A 30 11.63 15.44 -7.56
CA HIS A 30 12.18 15.07 -8.85
C HIS A 30 12.61 16.33 -9.60
N ASN A 31 13.92 16.54 -9.72
CA ASN A 31 14.50 17.82 -10.10
C ASN A 31 13.98 18.94 -9.18
N ASP A 32 13.33 19.95 -9.72
CA ASP A 32 12.73 21.07 -8.96
C ASP A 32 11.22 20.87 -8.75
N ASP A 33 10.69 19.69 -9.02
CA ASP A 33 9.25 19.40 -8.88
C ASP A 33 8.96 18.53 -7.67
N GLN A 34 7.83 18.80 -7.01
CA GLN A 34 7.32 17.97 -5.93
C GLN A 34 6.16 17.11 -6.42
N ILE A 35 6.31 15.79 -6.33
CA ILE A 35 5.28 14.81 -6.69
C ILE A 35 4.75 14.17 -5.42
N ILE A 36 3.44 14.25 -5.19
CA ILE A 36 2.78 13.58 -4.06
C ILE A 36 2.06 12.35 -4.59
N PHE A 37 2.65 11.18 -4.36
CA PHE A 37 1.99 9.92 -4.67
C PHE A 37 0.99 9.57 -3.57
N VAL A 38 -0.21 9.20 -3.98
CA VAL A 38 -1.23 8.67 -3.07
C VAL A 38 -1.43 7.19 -3.41
N ASP A 39 -0.88 6.30 -2.55
CA ASP A 39 -1.15 4.87 -2.64
C ASP A 39 -2.57 4.58 -2.18
N THR A 40 -3.30 3.79 -2.94
CA THR A 40 -4.72 3.52 -2.70
C THR A 40 -4.98 2.04 -2.53
N PRO A 41 -6.01 1.66 -1.76
CA PRO A 41 -6.53 0.31 -1.80
C PRO A 41 -6.94 -0.08 -3.22
N GLY A 42 -6.87 -1.39 -3.53
CA GLY A 42 -7.33 -1.90 -4.81
C GLY A 42 -8.86 -1.75 -4.98
N LEU A 43 -9.29 -1.59 -6.22
CA LEU A 43 -10.71 -1.48 -6.57
C LEU A 43 -11.37 -2.87 -6.57
N HIS A 44 -12.01 -3.26 -5.47
CA HIS A 44 -12.66 -4.56 -5.29
C HIS A 44 -14.12 -4.41 -4.90
N GLN A 45 -14.89 -5.51 -5.08
CA GLN A 45 -16.29 -5.54 -4.65
C GLN A 45 -16.40 -5.43 -3.12
N ALA A 46 -17.29 -4.57 -2.66
CA ALA A 46 -17.46 -4.19 -1.26
C ALA A 46 -18.51 -5.07 -0.57
N GLU A 47 -18.10 -6.21 -0.02
CA GLU A 47 -18.99 -7.10 0.75
C GLU A 47 -19.05 -6.75 2.24
N LYS A 48 -17.98 -6.21 2.81
CA LYS A 48 -17.87 -5.82 4.22
C LYS A 48 -17.70 -4.29 4.34
N MET A 49 -18.03 -3.70 5.49
CA MET A 49 -17.90 -2.25 5.74
C MET A 49 -16.45 -1.77 5.53
N LEU A 50 -15.46 -2.54 5.97
CA LEU A 50 -14.05 -2.23 5.71
C LEU A 50 -13.75 -2.16 4.19
N ASN A 51 -14.32 -3.05 3.40
CA ASN A 51 -14.14 -3.03 1.95
C ASN A 51 -14.85 -1.84 1.30
N GLN A 52 -16.00 -1.41 1.85
CA GLN A 52 -16.69 -0.18 1.42
C GLN A 52 -15.80 1.04 1.68
N TYR A 53 -15.21 1.13 2.87
CA TYR A 53 -14.23 2.17 3.20
C TYR A 53 -13.07 2.19 2.20
N MET A 54 -12.47 1.02 1.91
CA MET A 54 -11.36 0.91 0.96
C MET A 54 -11.74 1.40 -0.45
N LEU A 55 -12.93 1.06 -0.91
CA LEU A 55 -13.44 1.51 -2.22
C LEU A 55 -13.66 3.04 -2.23
N GLU A 56 -14.30 3.59 -1.18
CA GLU A 56 -14.50 5.04 -1.05
C GLU A 56 -13.18 5.80 -1.03
N GLU A 57 -12.18 5.32 -0.31
CA GLU A 57 -10.84 5.92 -0.27
C GLU A 57 -10.17 5.92 -1.66
N ALA A 58 -10.28 4.83 -2.41
CA ALA A 58 -9.76 4.78 -3.77
C ALA A 58 -10.49 5.76 -4.70
N LEU A 59 -11.82 5.85 -4.61
CA LEU A 59 -12.63 6.77 -5.42
C LEU A 59 -12.35 8.24 -5.07
N LYS A 60 -12.20 8.57 -3.78
CA LYS A 60 -11.80 9.92 -3.33
C LYS A 60 -10.43 10.29 -3.91
N ALA A 61 -9.45 9.38 -3.85
CA ALA A 61 -8.12 9.65 -4.40
C ALA A 61 -8.16 9.93 -5.91
N ILE A 62 -8.95 9.18 -6.68
CA ILE A 62 -9.16 9.44 -8.11
C ILE A 62 -9.81 10.82 -8.32
N GLY A 63 -10.73 11.22 -7.44
CA GLY A 63 -11.41 12.53 -7.50
C GLY A 63 -10.50 13.72 -7.20
N ASP A 64 -9.48 13.53 -6.37
CA ASP A 64 -8.67 14.62 -5.80
C ASP A 64 -7.30 14.79 -6.50
N CYS A 65 -6.83 13.84 -7.32
CA CYS A 65 -5.50 13.89 -7.95
C CYS A 65 -5.49 14.68 -9.27
N ASP A 66 -4.32 15.18 -9.66
CA ASP A 66 -4.07 15.80 -10.97
C ASP A 66 -4.01 14.73 -12.07
N ILE A 67 -3.41 13.59 -11.79
CA ILE A 67 -3.27 12.47 -12.71
C ILE A 67 -3.33 11.13 -11.98
N VAL A 68 -3.98 10.14 -12.59
CA VAL A 68 -4.02 8.76 -12.07
C VAL A 68 -2.90 7.95 -12.68
N VAL A 69 -2.22 7.14 -11.87
CA VAL A 69 -1.28 6.12 -12.33
C VAL A 69 -1.96 4.75 -12.20
N TYR A 70 -2.41 4.19 -13.31
CA TYR A 70 -2.98 2.86 -13.36
C TYR A 70 -1.87 1.80 -13.44
N LEU A 71 -1.74 0.99 -12.40
CA LEU A 71 -0.76 -0.11 -12.35
C LEU A 71 -1.34 -1.37 -12.96
N ALA A 72 -0.80 -1.77 -14.11
CA ALA A 72 -1.14 -3.00 -14.82
C ALA A 72 0.03 -3.99 -14.77
N PRO A 73 -0.01 -5.06 -13.94
CA PRO A 73 0.94 -6.16 -14.09
C PRO A 73 0.94 -6.70 -15.53
N ALA A 74 2.13 -6.95 -16.09
CA ALA A 74 2.25 -7.39 -17.49
C ALA A 74 1.54 -8.74 -17.75
N SER A 75 1.31 -9.53 -16.70
CA SER A 75 0.55 -10.79 -16.74
C SER A 75 -0.98 -10.61 -16.78
N ASP A 76 -1.47 -9.42 -16.44
CA ASP A 76 -2.90 -9.20 -16.27
C ASP A 76 -3.63 -9.04 -17.61
N LYS A 77 -4.94 -9.35 -17.60
CA LYS A 77 -5.81 -9.14 -18.75
C LYS A 77 -6.23 -7.67 -18.85
N THR A 78 -6.40 -7.16 -20.07
CA THR A 78 -6.91 -5.80 -20.33
C THR A 78 -8.32 -5.56 -19.80
N SER A 79 -9.09 -6.62 -19.53
CA SER A 79 -10.41 -6.50 -18.90
C SER A 79 -10.40 -5.83 -17.51
N PHE A 80 -9.27 -5.83 -16.78
CA PHE A 80 -9.14 -5.06 -15.57
C PHE A 80 -9.01 -3.56 -15.84
N TYR A 81 -8.35 -3.21 -16.94
CA TYR A 81 -8.27 -1.85 -17.40
C TYR A 81 -9.62 -1.31 -17.89
N GLU A 82 -10.40 -2.14 -18.57
CA GLU A 82 -11.76 -1.77 -18.97
C GLU A 82 -12.64 -1.42 -17.76
N LYS A 83 -12.57 -2.23 -16.68
CA LYS A 83 -13.24 -1.92 -15.41
C LYS A 83 -12.76 -0.61 -14.79
N PHE A 84 -11.46 -0.33 -14.86
CA PHE A 84 -10.93 0.95 -14.40
C PHE A 84 -11.52 2.11 -15.23
N LEU A 85 -11.61 1.99 -16.56
CA LEU A 85 -12.20 3.01 -17.41
C LEU A 85 -13.66 3.28 -17.05
N GLU A 86 -14.46 2.24 -16.74
CA GLU A 86 -15.84 2.39 -16.27
C GLU A 86 -15.91 3.21 -14.97
N ILE A 87 -14.98 2.96 -14.04
CA ILE A 87 -14.92 3.66 -12.75
C ILE A 87 -14.41 5.10 -12.90
N ASN A 88 -13.37 5.28 -13.70
CA ASN A 88 -12.77 6.60 -13.96
C ASN A 88 -13.73 7.50 -14.76
N GLY A 89 -14.47 6.94 -15.72
CA GLY A 89 -15.53 7.61 -16.49
C GLY A 89 -15.06 8.91 -17.14
N ASP A 90 -13.88 8.94 -17.76
CA ASP A 90 -13.22 10.12 -18.37
C ASP A 90 -13.01 11.31 -17.40
N LYS A 91 -13.12 11.08 -16.08
CA LYS A 91 -13.02 12.15 -15.07
C LYS A 91 -11.58 12.64 -14.88
N ARG A 92 -10.61 11.74 -15.02
CA ARG A 92 -9.19 12.05 -14.77
C ARG A 92 -8.31 11.49 -15.87
N LYS A 93 -7.34 12.30 -16.27
CA LYS A 93 -6.21 11.86 -17.09
C LYS A 93 -5.45 10.75 -16.34
N HIS A 94 -4.92 9.79 -17.09
CA HIS A 94 -4.19 8.70 -16.47
C HIS A 94 -3.03 8.20 -17.34
N ILE A 95 -2.04 7.65 -16.66
CA ILE A 95 -0.87 6.99 -17.22
C ILE A 95 -1.01 5.50 -16.92
N ILE A 96 -0.73 4.64 -17.89
CA ILE A 96 -0.63 3.21 -17.67
C ILE A 96 0.82 2.86 -17.36
N VAL A 97 1.06 2.25 -16.20
CA VAL A 97 2.34 1.63 -15.86
C VAL A 97 2.21 0.13 -16.03
N LEU A 98 2.82 -0.40 -17.11
CA LEU A 98 2.90 -1.83 -17.35
C LEU A 98 4.02 -2.40 -16.47
N SER A 99 3.64 -2.89 -15.30
CA SER A 99 4.56 -3.31 -14.25
C SER A 99 5.00 -4.78 -14.36
N LYS A 100 6.09 -5.14 -13.64
CA LYS A 100 6.64 -6.52 -13.60
C LYS A 100 7.03 -7.06 -14.98
N ILE A 101 7.52 -6.21 -15.87
CA ILE A 101 7.92 -6.61 -17.22
C ILE A 101 9.09 -7.62 -17.23
N ASP A 102 9.82 -7.72 -16.13
CA ASP A 102 10.86 -8.72 -15.89
C ASP A 102 10.34 -10.16 -15.78
N GLN A 103 9.03 -10.36 -15.63
CA GLN A 103 8.40 -11.67 -15.49
C GLN A 103 7.88 -12.24 -16.81
N ILE A 104 7.97 -11.50 -17.91
CA ILE A 104 7.51 -11.92 -19.23
C ILE A 104 8.63 -11.78 -20.27
N SER A 105 8.49 -12.46 -21.41
CA SER A 105 9.43 -12.32 -22.52
C SER A 105 9.27 -10.97 -23.23
N GLN A 106 10.31 -10.54 -23.94
CA GLN A 106 10.23 -9.31 -24.74
C GLN A 106 9.15 -9.39 -25.84
N SER A 107 8.93 -10.56 -26.43
CA SER A 107 7.88 -10.76 -27.42
C SER A 107 6.47 -10.62 -26.80
N ASP A 108 6.29 -11.10 -25.56
CA ASP A 108 5.01 -10.96 -24.85
C ASP A 108 4.80 -9.53 -24.36
N LEU A 109 5.88 -8.83 -24.00
CA LEU A 109 5.80 -7.40 -23.68
C LEU A 109 5.30 -6.59 -24.90
N LEU A 110 5.86 -6.84 -26.08
CA LEU A 110 5.41 -6.15 -27.30
C LEU A 110 3.96 -6.47 -27.63
N LYS A 111 3.51 -7.72 -27.47
CA LYS A 111 2.10 -8.09 -27.63
C LYS A 111 1.22 -7.34 -26.62
N LYS A 112 1.66 -7.29 -25.35
CA LYS A 112 0.90 -6.60 -24.30
C LYS A 112 0.77 -5.11 -24.56
N ILE A 113 1.83 -4.44 -25.02
CA ILE A 113 1.79 -3.05 -25.47
C ILE A 113 0.79 -2.88 -26.62
N GLY A 114 0.81 -3.81 -27.58
CA GLY A 114 -0.15 -3.85 -28.71
C GLY A 114 -1.61 -3.99 -28.24
N GLU A 115 -1.87 -4.83 -27.21
CA GLU A 115 -3.21 -4.95 -26.60
C GLU A 115 -3.71 -3.64 -25.98
N TYR A 116 -2.82 -2.86 -25.32
CA TYR A 116 -3.18 -1.57 -24.77
C TYR A 116 -3.31 -0.47 -25.83
N ASN A 117 -2.64 -0.61 -26.97
CA ASN A 117 -2.66 0.40 -28.03
C ASN A 117 -4.05 0.65 -28.62
N GLN A 118 -4.97 -0.33 -28.53
CA GLN A 118 -6.36 -0.14 -28.91
C GLN A 118 -7.12 0.90 -28.06
N TYR A 119 -6.57 1.28 -26.91
CA TYR A 119 -7.09 2.31 -25.99
C TYR A 119 -6.22 3.59 -26.00
N SER A 120 -5.40 3.78 -27.04
CA SER A 120 -4.41 4.88 -27.06
C SER A 120 -5.02 6.30 -26.99
N ASP A 121 -6.31 6.43 -27.29
CA ASP A 121 -7.10 7.66 -27.13
C ASP A 121 -7.61 7.89 -25.69
N LYS A 122 -7.41 6.94 -24.77
CA LYS A 122 -7.92 6.97 -23.39
C LYS A 122 -6.87 7.32 -22.34
N PHE A 123 -5.60 7.17 -22.63
CA PHE A 123 -4.51 7.41 -21.68
C PHE A 123 -3.44 8.36 -22.25
N GLU A 124 -2.73 9.03 -21.36
CA GLU A 124 -1.68 10.00 -21.74
C GLU A 124 -0.37 9.32 -22.13
N ALA A 125 -0.01 8.23 -21.48
CA ALA A 125 1.20 7.45 -21.74
C ALA A 125 1.10 6.01 -21.23
N LEU A 126 1.87 5.11 -21.85
CA LEU A 126 2.10 3.75 -21.38
C LEU A 126 3.58 3.56 -21.10
N ILE A 127 3.92 3.22 -19.86
CA ILE A 127 5.30 3.12 -19.37
C ILE A 127 5.58 1.70 -18.91
N PRO A 128 6.41 0.93 -19.63
CA PRO A 128 6.88 -0.37 -19.17
C PRO A 128 7.85 -0.19 -17.99
N MET A 129 7.63 -0.96 -16.90
CA MET A 129 8.38 -0.78 -15.66
C MET A 129 8.72 -2.10 -14.97
N SER A 130 9.93 -2.17 -14.40
CA SER A 130 10.34 -3.21 -13.48
C SER A 130 11.05 -2.62 -12.27
N VAL A 131 10.47 -2.80 -11.09
CA VAL A 131 11.10 -2.42 -9.82
C VAL A 131 12.36 -3.25 -9.55
N THR A 132 12.31 -4.56 -9.83
CA THR A 132 13.42 -5.49 -9.59
C THR A 132 14.61 -5.25 -10.50
N LYS A 133 14.38 -4.77 -11.72
CA LYS A 133 15.42 -4.44 -12.71
C LYS A 133 15.75 -2.94 -12.75
N ASN A 134 15.12 -2.14 -11.90
CA ASN A 134 15.32 -0.69 -11.85
C ASN A 134 15.08 0.01 -13.22
N VAL A 135 13.96 -0.32 -13.87
CA VAL A 135 13.60 0.19 -15.21
C VAL A 135 12.33 1.01 -15.13
N GLY A 136 12.28 2.17 -15.83
CA GLY A 136 11.10 2.99 -16.06
C GLY A 136 10.80 4.03 -14.98
N LYS A 137 11.67 4.21 -13.95
CA LYS A 137 11.46 5.20 -12.88
C LYS A 137 11.49 6.63 -13.42
N GLU A 138 12.57 6.98 -14.12
CA GLU A 138 12.75 8.33 -14.68
C GLU A 138 11.67 8.68 -15.70
N ASP A 139 11.32 7.73 -16.58
CA ASP A 139 10.27 7.93 -17.57
C ASP A 139 8.92 8.21 -16.92
N LEU A 140 8.61 7.48 -15.80
CA LEU A 140 7.39 7.71 -15.04
C LEU A 140 7.37 9.10 -14.40
N LEU A 141 8.43 9.47 -13.68
CA LEU A 141 8.51 10.74 -12.98
C LEU A 141 8.45 11.92 -13.97
N ASN A 142 9.25 11.88 -15.04
CA ASN A 142 9.23 12.89 -16.11
C ASN A 142 7.87 13.00 -16.80
N THR A 143 7.14 11.87 -16.92
CA THR A 143 5.80 11.90 -17.54
C THR A 143 4.79 12.50 -16.58
N ILE A 144 4.82 12.15 -15.29
CA ILE A 144 3.93 12.71 -14.28
C ILE A 144 4.07 14.23 -14.21
N VAL A 145 5.30 14.75 -14.10
CA VAL A 145 5.57 16.19 -14.00
C VAL A 145 4.89 17.00 -15.11
N LYS A 146 4.85 16.48 -16.33
CA LYS A 146 4.18 17.16 -17.47
C LYS A 146 2.67 17.36 -17.28
N HIS A 147 2.07 16.67 -16.33
CA HIS A 147 0.63 16.71 -16.06
C HIS A 147 0.29 17.34 -14.71
N LEU A 148 1.29 17.77 -13.93
CA LEU A 148 1.08 18.49 -12.68
C LEU A 148 0.84 19.98 -12.96
N ASN A 149 0.06 20.60 -12.09
CA ASN A 149 -0.16 22.03 -12.11
C ASN A 149 0.99 22.78 -11.45
N GLU A 150 1.37 23.94 -11.98
CA GLU A 150 2.33 24.82 -11.31
C GLU A 150 1.74 25.33 -10.00
N SER A 151 2.46 25.07 -8.89
CA SER A 151 2.09 25.51 -7.55
C SER A 151 3.32 25.59 -6.66
N PRO A 152 3.30 26.34 -5.54
CA PRO A 152 4.30 26.21 -4.51
C PRO A 152 4.35 24.77 -3.96
N TYR A 153 5.49 24.37 -3.38
CA TYR A 153 5.56 23.10 -2.67
C TYR A 153 4.51 23.04 -1.57
N LEU A 154 3.79 21.93 -1.50
CA LEU A 154 2.79 21.71 -0.46
C LEU A 154 3.41 21.22 0.85
N TYR A 155 4.57 20.59 0.76
CA TYR A 155 5.30 20.04 1.91
C TYR A 155 6.77 20.45 1.85
N ASP A 156 7.44 20.42 3.02
CA ASP A 156 8.89 20.57 3.09
C ASP A 156 9.56 19.49 2.21
N PRO A 157 10.52 19.85 1.34
CA PRO A 157 11.25 18.92 0.49
C PRO A 157 11.96 17.77 1.23
N GLU A 158 12.26 17.93 2.53
CA GLU A 158 12.85 16.88 3.35
C GLU A 158 11.83 15.85 3.83
N ASN A 159 10.54 16.15 3.75
CA ASN A 159 9.49 15.22 4.11
C ASN A 159 9.30 14.16 3.02
N ILE A 160 9.33 12.90 3.39
CA ILE A 160 9.09 11.77 2.49
C ILE A 160 7.66 11.22 2.58
N THR A 161 6.91 11.59 3.62
CA THR A 161 5.52 11.18 3.84
C THR A 161 4.85 12.09 4.87
N THR A 162 3.51 12.11 4.86
CA THR A 162 2.69 12.75 5.90
C THR A 162 2.18 11.74 6.93
N GLU A 163 2.50 10.45 6.76
CA GLU A 163 2.02 9.41 7.67
C GLU A 163 2.70 9.50 9.03
N MET A 164 1.89 9.36 10.08
CA MET A 164 2.42 9.24 11.44
C MET A 164 3.23 7.95 11.58
N ILE A 165 4.29 7.98 12.36
CA ILE A 165 5.15 6.82 12.62
C ILE A 165 4.34 5.61 13.13
N ARG A 166 3.32 5.86 13.95
CA ARG A 166 2.37 4.85 14.46
C ARG A 166 1.68 4.09 13.31
N THR A 167 1.27 4.79 12.25
CA THR A 167 0.63 4.19 11.06
C THR A 167 1.62 3.31 10.32
N ILE A 168 2.85 3.77 10.15
CA ILE A 168 3.90 3.01 9.45
C ILE A 168 4.25 1.73 10.25
N TYR A 169 4.39 1.81 11.56
CA TYR A 169 4.65 0.64 12.41
C TYR A 169 3.50 -0.37 12.38
N LYS A 170 2.24 0.12 12.39
CA LYS A 170 1.06 -0.71 12.18
C LYS A 170 1.18 -1.50 10.87
N GLU A 171 1.51 -0.82 9.77
CA GLU A 171 1.65 -1.45 8.45
C GLU A 171 2.81 -2.46 8.41
N PHE A 172 3.93 -2.23 9.10
CA PHE A 172 5.02 -3.20 9.19
C PHE A 172 4.62 -4.47 9.96
N ILE A 173 3.82 -4.34 11.03
CA ILE A 173 3.28 -5.49 11.75
C ILE A 173 2.26 -6.23 10.87
N ARG A 174 1.38 -5.51 10.15
CA ARG A 174 0.45 -6.11 9.19
C ARG A 174 1.19 -6.86 8.08
N GLU A 175 2.24 -6.28 7.51
CA GLU A 175 3.09 -6.95 6.52
C GLU A 175 3.69 -8.24 7.10
N ALA A 176 4.18 -8.21 8.33
CA ALA A 176 4.73 -9.39 8.98
C ALA A 176 3.65 -10.49 9.18
N ILE A 177 2.38 -10.13 9.40
CA ILE A 177 1.28 -11.09 9.42
C ILE A 177 1.07 -11.69 8.02
N PHE A 178 1.03 -10.86 6.96
CA PHE A 178 0.90 -11.34 5.58
C PHE A 178 2.03 -12.28 5.16
N ASP A 179 3.27 -12.02 5.61
CA ASP A 179 4.45 -12.82 5.28
C ASP A 179 4.49 -14.18 6.01
N ASN A 180 3.92 -14.25 7.22
CA ASN A 180 4.07 -15.41 8.11
C ASN A 180 2.81 -16.26 8.29
N ILE A 181 1.64 -15.75 7.90
CA ILE A 181 0.34 -16.44 8.04
C ILE A 181 -0.27 -16.61 6.65
N SER A 182 -0.79 -17.79 6.38
CA SER A 182 -1.47 -18.13 5.12
C SER A 182 -2.97 -17.83 5.16
N ASP A 183 -3.61 -18.10 4.03
CA ASP A 183 -5.05 -18.08 3.79
C ASP A 183 -5.70 -16.69 4.04
N GLU A 184 -6.91 -16.65 4.58
CA GLU A 184 -7.70 -15.44 4.75
C GLU A 184 -7.36 -14.66 6.03
N ILE A 185 -6.63 -15.22 6.97
CA ILE A 185 -6.40 -14.62 8.30
C ILE A 185 -5.77 -13.22 8.21
N PRO A 186 -4.76 -12.95 7.36
CA PRO A 186 -4.23 -11.60 7.20
C PRO A 186 -5.27 -10.57 6.80
N TYR A 187 -6.28 -10.98 6.02
CA TYR A 187 -7.39 -10.11 5.58
C TYR A 187 -8.45 -9.89 6.66
N GLU A 188 -8.60 -10.86 7.57
CA GLU A 188 -9.54 -10.83 8.69
C GLU A 188 -8.87 -10.41 10.02
N SER A 189 -7.66 -9.85 9.95
CA SER A 189 -6.93 -9.30 11.08
C SER A 189 -6.56 -7.85 10.86
N ASP A 190 -6.39 -7.10 11.94
CA ASP A 190 -5.80 -5.75 11.91
C ASP A 190 -4.87 -5.57 13.11
N VAL A 191 -4.22 -4.42 13.21
CA VAL A 191 -3.28 -4.10 14.27
C VAL A 191 -3.65 -2.76 14.90
N LEU A 192 -3.71 -2.74 16.22
CA LEU A 192 -3.79 -1.53 17.02
C LEU A 192 -2.43 -1.32 17.70
N ILE A 193 -1.82 -0.16 17.49
CA ILE A 193 -0.66 0.24 18.27
C ILE A 193 -1.17 0.82 19.59
N ASP A 194 -0.95 0.14 20.69
CA ASP A 194 -1.42 0.56 22.01
C ASP A 194 -0.53 1.69 22.55
N LYS A 195 0.79 1.53 22.45
CA LYS A 195 1.76 2.48 23.00
C LYS A 195 3.07 2.48 22.22
N ILE A 196 3.70 3.64 22.10
CA ILE A 196 5.07 3.83 21.66
C ILE A 196 5.78 4.70 22.71
N GLU A 197 6.94 4.27 23.18
CA GLU A 197 7.81 4.99 24.10
C GLU A 197 9.16 5.23 23.40
N GLU A 198 9.39 6.49 22.99
CA GLU A 198 10.53 6.87 22.15
C GLU A 198 11.71 7.42 22.95
N ASP A 199 11.49 7.84 24.21
CA ASP A 199 12.43 8.60 25.04
C ASP A 199 13.61 7.77 25.61
N SER A 200 13.74 6.50 25.21
CA SER A 200 14.81 5.61 25.67
C SER A 200 15.74 5.21 24.52
N PRO A 201 16.98 4.75 24.82
CA PRO A 201 17.88 4.20 23.80
C PRO A 201 17.28 3.02 23.02
N THR A 202 16.33 2.30 23.63
CA THR A 202 15.53 1.25 23.00
C THR A 202 14.09 1.74 22.92
N GLU A 203 13.51 1.75 21.74
CA GLU A 203 12.10 2.10 21.57
C GLU A 203 11.20 0.94 22.01
N HIS A 204 10.22 1.22 22.87
CA HIS A 204 9.28 0.23 23.36
C HIS A 204 7.94 0.40 22.67
N ILE A 205 7.52 -0.63 21.98
CA ILE A 205 6.26 -0.66 21.22
C ILE A 205 5.38 -1.79 21.75
N ARG A 206 4.15 -1.44 22.10
CA ARG A 206 3.09 -2.41 22.42
C ARG A 206 2.02 -2.35 21.34
N ALA A 207 1.66 -3.51 20.79
CA ALA A 207 0.63 -3.60 19.76
C ALA A 207 -0.25 -4.84 19.96
N THR A 208 -1.53 -4.69 19.61
CA THR A 208 -2.53 -5.75 19.67
C THR A 208 -2.98 -6.12 18.27
N ILE A 209 -2.81 -7.39 17.90
CA ILE A 209 -3.35 -7.98 16.66
C ILE A 209 -4.81 -8.34 16.95
N ILE A 210 -5.73 -7.77 16.18
CA ILE A 210 -7.16 -7.98 16.27
C ILE A 210 -7.57 -9.05 15.27
N VAL A 211 -8.37 -10.01 15.70
CA VAL A 211 -8.92 -11.07 14.85
C VAL A 211 -10.41 -11.29 15.13
N GLU A 212 -11.12 -11.94 14.21
CA GLU A 212 -12.56 -12.17 14.28
C GLU A 212 -12.93 -13.34 15.19
N LYS A 213 -12.09 -14.40 15.26
CA LYS A 213 -12.41 -15.69 15.89
C LYS A 213 -11.27 -16.24 16.74
N GLU A 214 -11.61 -17.05 17.77
CA GLU A 214 -10.63 -17.74 18.61
C GLU A 214 -9.73 -18.70 17.81
N SER A 215 -10.26 -19.35 16.77
CA SER A 215 -9.46 -20.20 15.87
C SER A 215 -8.35 -19.42 15.18
N GLN A 216 -8.62 -18.20 14.72
CA GLN A 216 -7.64 -17.32 14.10
C GLN A 216 -6.58 -16.86 15.10
N LYS A 217 -6.99 -16.53 16.34
CA LYS A 217 -6.07 -16.21 17.44
C LYS A 217 -5.10 -17.37 17.67
N GLY A 218 -5.60 -18.59 17.71
CA GLY A 218 -4.76 -19.78 17.85
C GLY A 218 -3.73 -19.93 16.74
N ILE A 219 -4.09 -19.61 15.49
CA ILE A 219 -3.19 -19.68 14.32
C ILE A 219 -2.13 -18.56 14.38
N ILE A 220 -2.52 -17.32 14.73
CA ILE A 220 -1.59 -16.19 14.86
C ILE A 220 -0.56 -16.44 15.97
N ILE A 221 -0.98 -17.02 17.09
CA ILE A 221 -0.08 -17.38 18.18
C ILE A 221 0.80 -18.57 17.76
N GLY A 222 0.19 -19.59 17.17
CA GLY A 222 0.85 -20.84 16.81
C GLY A 222 1.20 -21.72 18.00
N LYS A 223 1.55 -22.99 17.75
CA LYS A 223 1.93 -23.93 18.79
C LYS A 223 3.13 -23.41 19.59
N GLY A 224 2.96 -23.24 20.91
CA GLY A 224 4.01 -22.70 21.78
C GLY A 224 4.45 -21.27 21.45
N GLY A 225 3.63 -20.48 20.76
CA GLY A 225 3.95 -19.09 20.42
C GLY A 225 4.92 -18.91 19.24
N VAL A 226 5.17 -19.96 18.44
CA VAL A 226 6.17 -19.90 17.34
C VAL A 226 5.77 -18.92 16.25
N ALA A 227 4.47 -18.85 15.87
CA ALA A 227 4.04 -17.98 14.79
C ALA A 227 4.12 -16.50 15.19
N ILE A 228 3.61 -16.13 16.37
CA ILE A 228 3.68 -14.74 16.86
C ILE A 228 5.12 -14.27 17.08
N LYS A 229 6.04 -15.16 17.47
CA LYS A 229 7.47 -14.83 17.56
C LYS A 229 8.08 -14.53 16.21
N ARG A 230 7.70 -15.27 15.14
CA ARG A 230 8.16 -14.97 13.77
C ARG A 230 7.61 -13.63 13.26
N ILE A 231 6.32 -13.37 13.49
CA ILE A 231 5.69 -12.09 13.16
C ILE A 231 6.42 -10.96 13.89
N GLY A 232 6.62 -11.08 15.21
CA GLY A 232 7.31 -10.06 16.01
C GLY A 232 8.74 -9.80 15.54
N LYS A 233 9.51 -10.85 15.23
CA LYS A 233 10.87 -10.71 14.67
C LYS A 233 10.86 -9.97 13.34
N SER A 234 10.01 -10.40 12.39
CA SER A 234 9.91 -9.78 11.07
C SER A 234 9.49 -8.32 11.14
N ALA A 235 8.49 -7.99 11.98
CA ALA A 235 8.05 -6.61 12.19
C ALA A 235 9.13 -5.75 12.84
N ARG A 236 9.75 -6.24 13.92
CA ARG A 236 10.81 -5.55 14.65
C ARG A 236 11.98 -5.15 13.74
N GLU A 237 12.48 -6.08 12.91
CA GLU A 237 13.58 -5.82 11.99
C GLU A 237 13.27 -4.70 10.98
N LYS A 238 12.01 -4.56 10.58
CA LYS A 238 11.55 -3.47 9.70
C LYS A 238 11.48 -2.14 10.45
N ILE A 239 10.96 -2.16 11.68
CA ILE A 239 10.84 -0.97 12.53
C ILE A 239 12.23 -0.46 12.92
N GLU A 240 13.15 -1.33 13.36
CA GLU A 240 14.53 -0.98 13.72
C GLU A 240 15.28 -0.27 12.59
N ARG A 241 15.06 -0.71 11.32
CA ARG A 241 15.65 -0.05 10.15
C ARG A 241 15.14 1.37 9.97
N LEU A 242 13.83 1.59 10.14
CA LEU A 242 13.24 2.92 9.99
C LEU A 242 13.61 3.82 11.17
N ALA A 243 13.51 3.32 12.40
CA ALA A 243 13.82 4.06 13.62
C ALA A 243 15.32 4.32 13.82
N SER A 244 16.19 3.58 13.11
CA SER A 244 17.66 3.62 13.28
C SER A 244 18.12 3.40 14.73
N LYS A 245 17.34 2.65 15.53
CA LYS A 245 17.63 2.30 16.92
C LYS A 245 17.03 0.94 17.29
N PRO A 246 17.51 0.29 18.38
CA PRO A 246 16.94 -0.96 18.87
C PRO A 246 15.47 -0.80 19.24
N VAL A 247 14.68 -1.87 19.00
CA VAL A 247 13.24 -1.89 19.29
C VAL A 247 12.88 -3.11 20.12
N TYR A 248 12.12 -2.88 21.20
CA TYR A 248 11.44 -3.91 21.96
C TYR A 248 9.95 -3.92 21.56
N LEU A 249 9.51 -4.98 20.88
CA LEU A 249 8.16 -5.10 20.36
C LEU A 249 7.38 -6.16 21.14
N GLU A 250 6.33 -5.73 21.85
CA GLU A 250 5.35 -6.61 22.49
C GLU A 250 4.11 -6.76 21.61
N LEU A 251 3.77 -8.01 21.28
CA LEU A 251 2.57 -8.35 20.49
C LEU A 251 1.57 -9.13 21.32
N PHE A 252 0.33 -8.65 21.34
CA PHE A 252 -0.82 -9.32 21.90
C PHE A 252 -1.79 -9.74 20.80
N VAL A 253 -2.68 -10.70 21.06
CA VAL A 253 -3.74 -11.09 20.14
C VAL A 253 -5.07 -11.04 20.86
N SER A 254 -6.00 -10.25 20.34
CA SER A 254 -7.34 -10.07 20.87
C SER A 254 -8.40 -10.50 19.86
N VAL A 255 -9.42 -11.20 20.34
CA VAL A 255 -10.59 -11.55 19.52
C VAL A 255 -11.66 -10.50 19.71
N LYS A 256 -12.08 -9.87 18.62
CA LYS A 256 -13.21 -8.95 18.60
C LYS A 256 -14.14 -9.31 17.44
N LYS A 257 -15.23 -9.99 17.76
CA LYS A 257 -16.25 -10.38 16.77
C LYS A 257 -16.88 -9.15 16.11
N GLY A 258 -17.02 -9.18 14.79
CA GLY A 258 -17.65 -8.12 14.04
C GLY A 258 -16.81 -6.85 13.93
N TRP A 259 -15.52 -6.86 14.26
CA TRP A 259 -14.67 -5.67 14.25
C TRP A 259 -14.66 -4.97 12.88
N SER A 260 -14.69 -5.72 11.80
CA SER A 260 -14.66 -5.21 10.42
C SER A 260 -15.98 -4.57 9.94
N THR A 261 -17.03 -4.65 10.77
CA THR A 261 -18.35 -4.04 10.55
C THR A 261 -18.75 -3.06 11.66
N ASP A 262 -17.91 -2.89 12.69
CA ASP A 262 -18.10 -1.94 13.79
C ASP A 262 -17.45 -0.58 13.45
N LYS A 263 -18.26 0.39 13.00
CA LYS A 263 -17.78 1.71 12.57
C LYS A 263 -16.97 2.43 13.65
N LYS A 264 -17.38 2.34 14.92
CA LYS A 264 -16.67 2.98 16.03
C LYS A 264 -15.27 2.37 16.20
N PHE A 265 -15.21 1.05 16.19
CA PHE A 265 -13.94 0.36 16.34
C PHE A 265 -13.02 0.51 15.11
N LEU A 266 -13.59 0.60 13.91
CA LEU A 266 -12.83 0.95 12.72
C LEU A 266 -12.21 2.35 12.86
N GLY A 267 -12.91 3.31 13.46
CA GLY A 267 -12.35 4.62 13.82
C GLY A 267 -11.15 4.50 14.79
N ASP A 268 -11.27 3.68 15.84
CA ASP A 268 -10.17 3.41 16.78
C ASP A 268 -8.94 2.79 16.07
N LEU A 269 -9.16 2.02 15.00
CA LEU A 269 -8.11 1.46 14.14
C LEU A 269 -7.56 2.46 13.11
N GLY A 270 -8.10 3.68 13.06
CA GLY A 270 -7.68 4.76 12.16
C GLY A 270 -8.38 4.77 10.81
N TYR A 271 -9.53 4.11 10.65
CA TYR A 271 -10.40 4.19 9.47
C TYR A 271 -11.48 5.24 9.70
N GLU A 272 -11.23 6.46 9.24
CA GLU A 272 -12.16 7.60 9.39
C GLU A 272 -12.97 7.80 8.09
N TRP A 273 -14.30 7.98 8.24
CA TRP A 273 -15.28 8.13 7.14
C TRP A 273 -15.54 9.61 6.81
#